data_74bd3444a1dee84e89de12117a789786
#
_entry.id   74bd3444a1dee84e89de12117a789786
#
_cell.length_a   1.000
_cell.length_b   1.000
_cell.length_c   1.000
_cell.angle_alpha   90.00
_cell.angle_beta   90.00
_cell.angle_gamma   90.00
#
_symmetry.space_group_name_H-M   'P 1'
#
loop_
_entity.id
_entity.type
_entity.pdbx_description
1 polymer ?
#
loop_
_entity_poly.entity_id
_entity_poly.type
_entity_poly.pdbx_seq_one_letter_code
_entity_poly.pdbx_strand_id
1 'polypeptide(L)'
;MKKLLVIVLLLAGLSAPAQASTPTVAIIDVGFNTSLFANNVVYEVCIVSVAACPNGTRFQEGAGAATVAANSLPAFAHGTNMLSILTSVNPDAKVVLVRVLGLSANGRAGTYSIDDVTAALKWVVNNYSKLNIKAVSISQGKVNGACRATFDLVNSVKTLTAANVAVIASTGNEKNRTNMAVPACIDEAISVGATDNPEVSNTGKGWDVSASPTVALYSNGNASTDFYTNGRFFYTAMNGTRQFSVGTSNATAAFAGWWMDNLRPTIAETYSLFSATATTTSNQWLTGRYVFIP
;
A
#
# COMPACT_ATOMS: atom_id res chain seq x y z
N MET A 1 -32.21 68.20 -18.21
CA MET A 1 -31.17 67.49 -17.45
C MET A 1 -31.61 66.05 -17.27
N LYS A 2 -31.09 65.13 -18.08
CA LYS A 2 -31.42 63.69 -18.01
C LYS A 2 -30.44 63.01 -17.05
N LYS A 3 -30.92 62.42 -15.97
CA LYS A 3 -30.13 61.66 -15.01
C LYS A 3 -29.91 60.27 -15.57
N LEU A 4 -28.64 59.92 -15.83
CA LEU A 4 -28.21 58.57 -16.27
C LEU A 4 -28.09 57.69 -15.02
N LEU A 5 -28.90 56.65 -14.95
CA LEU A 5 -28.85 55.65 -13.87
C LEU A 5 -27.88 54.56 -14.30
N VAL A 6 -26.71 54.49 -13.64
CA VAL A 6 -25.73 53.44 -13.86
C VAL A 6 -26.10 52.27 -12.93
N ILE A 7 -26.58 51.17 -13.50
CA ILE A 7 -26.81 49.90 -12.79
C ILE A 7 -25.50 49.11 -12.81
N VAL A 8 -24.84 49.01 -11.65
CA VAL A 8 -23.68 48.14 -11.44
C VAL A 8 -24.23 46.72 -11.12
N LEU A 9 -24.15 45.82 -12.11
CA LEU A 9 -24.39 44.39 -11.87
C LEU A 9 -23.18 43.80 -11.12
N LEU A 10 -23.34 43.53 -9.83
CA LEU A 10 -22.43 42.66 -9.07
C LEU A 10 -22.66 41.20 -9.52
N LEU A 11 -21.79 40.69 -10.38
CA LEU A 11 -21.65 39.27 -10.66
C LEU A 11 -21.03 38.60 -9.40
N ALA A 12 -21.87 38.10 -8.51
CA ALA A 12 -21.46 37.18 -7.48
C ALA A 12 -21.05 35.86 -8.19
N GLY A 13 -19.75 35.69 -8.36
CA GLY A 13 -19.18 34.44 -8.84
C GLY A 13 -19.51 33.33 -7.83
N LEU A 14 -20.53 32.54 -8.12
CA LEU A 14 -20.76 31.25 -7.47
C LEU A 14 -19.59 30.36 -7.85
N SER A 15 -18.53 30.33 -7.00
CA SER A 15 -17.54 29.25 -7.05
C SER A 15 -18.29 27.97 -6.73
N ALA A 16 -18.47 27.11 -7.75
CA ALA A 16 -18.92 25.74 -7.52
C ALA A 16 -18.00 25.10 -6.47
N PRO A 17 -18.55 24.39 -5.47
CA PRO A 17 -17.71 23.68 -4.53
C PRO A 17 -16.78 22.76 -5.32
N ALA A 18 -15.47 22.89 -5.11
CA ALA A 18 -14.50 21.98 -5.70
C ALA A 18 -14.92 20.56 -5.30
N GLN A 19 -15.30 19.74 -6.29
CA GLN A 19 -15.69 18.36 -6.05
C GLN A 19 -14.48 17.68 -5.43
N ALA A 20 -14.59 17.23 -4.18
CA ALA A 20 -13.50 16.57 -3.49
C ALA A 20 -13.07 15.38 -4.34
N SER A 21 -11.83 15.37 -4.79
CA SER A 21 -11.28 14.26 -5.57
C SER A 21 -11.39 12.97 -4.76
N THR A 22 -11.69 11.85 -5.42
CA THR A 22 -11.80 10.54 -4.76
C THR A 22 -10.53 10.26 -3.95
N PRO A 23 -10.62 9.79 -2.69
CA PRO A 23 -9.46 9.37 -1.91
C PRO A 23 -8.66 8.29 -2.65
N THR A 24 -7.34 8.39 -2.61
CA THR A 24 -6.43 7.45 -3.26
C THR A 24 -5.53 6.75 -2.26
N VAL A 25 -5.04 5.56 -2.62
CA VAL A 25 -3.98 4.85 -1.90
C VAL A 25 -2.73 4.76 -2.77
N ALA A 26 -1.57 5.14 -2.22
CA ALA A 26 -0.31 4.93 -2.89
C ALA A 26 0.19 3.50 -2.61
N ILE A 27 0.63 2.78 -3.66
CA ILE A 27 1.25 1.45 -3.52
C ILE A 27 2.73 1.60 -3.91
N ILE A 28 3.63 1.40 -2.96
CA ILE A 28 5.08 1.40 -3.20
C ILE A 28 5.54 -0.04 -3.41
N ASP A 29 5.94 -0.37 -4.65
CA ASP A 29 6.35 -1.73 -5.01
C ASP A 29 7.26 -1.77 -6.26
N VAL A 30 7.63 -2.95 -6.72
CA VAL A 30 8.65 -3.17 -7.75
C VAL A 30 8.21 -2.88 -9.20
N GLY A 31 6.91 -2.91 -9.49
CA GLY A 31 6.35 -2.63 -10.82
C GLY A 31 4.94 -3.20 -10.96
N PHE A 32 4.19 -2.73 -11.98
CA PHE A 32 2.76 -3.03 -12.10
C PHE A 32 2.36 -3.26 -13.56
N ASN A 33 1.61 -4.33 -13.85
CA ASN A 33 0.91 -4.43 -15.13
C ASN A 33 -0.39 -3.63 -15.04
N THR A 34 -0.31 -2.35 -15.36
CA THR A 34 -1.42 -1.39 -15.23
C THR A 34 -2.58 -1.68 -16.17
N SER A 35 -2.36 -2.40 -17.27
CA SER A 35 -3.43 -2.75 -18.22
C SER A 35 -4.52 -3.63 -17.62
N LEU A 36 -4.19 -4.41 -16.58
CA LEU A 36 -5.13 -5.26 -15.85
C LEU A 36 -6.03 -4.47 -14.88
N PHE A 37 -5.65 -3.22 -14.57
CA PHE A 37 -6.27 -2.39 -13.51
C PHE A 37 -6.47 -0.94 -13.96
N ALA A 38 -6.67 -0.71 -15.26
CA ALA A 38 -6.74 0.64 -15.85
C ALA A 38 -7.78 1.55 -15.18
N ASN A 39 -8.90 1.00 -14.72
CA ASN A 39 -9.95 1.76 -14.06
C ASN A 39 -9.58 2.21 -12.63
N ASN A 40 -8.58 1.58 -12.02
CA ASN A 40 -8.13 1.89 -10.66
C ASN A 40 -6.98 2.89 -10.65
N VAL A 41 -6.09 2.84 -11.64
CA VAL A 41 -4.86 3.63 -11.68
C VAL A 41 -5.15 5.09 -12.03
N VAL A 42 -4.77 6.01 -11.15
CA VAL A 42 -4.94 7.45 -11.36
C VAL A 42 -3.62 8.19 -11.58
N TYR A 43 -2.52 7.64 -11.11
CA TYR A 43 -1.18 8.22 -11.32
C TYR A 43 -0.08 7.17 -11.20
N GLU A 44 1.01 7.40 -11.91
CA GLU A 44 2.17 6.53 -11.90
C GLU A 44 3.46 7.33 -11.68
N VAL A 45 4.39 6.77 -10.92
CA VAL A 45 5.75 7.29 -10.76
C VAL A 45 6.74 6.13 -10.63
N CYS A 46 7.93 6.33 -11.14
CA CYS A 46 9.09 5.46 -10.97
C CYS A 46 10.22 6.24 -10.32
N ILE A 47 10.79 5.70 -9.24
CA ILE A 47 11.88 6.29 -8.47
C ILE A 47 12.86 5.17 -8.13
N VAL A 48 14.06 5.22 -8.70
CA VAL A 48 15.05 4.14 -8.55
C VAL A 48 16.45 4.71 -8.36
N SER A 49 17.23 4.12 -7.48
CA SER A 49 18.65 4.46 -7.26
C SER A 49 19.58 3.64 -8.17
N VAL A 50 19.14 2.44 -8.55
CA VAL A 50 19.90 1.50 -9.39
C VAL A 50 19.10 1.17 -10.65
N ALA A 51 19.79 1.12 -11.80
CA ALA A 51 19.18 0.90 -13.12
C ALA A 51 18.31 2.09 -13.56
N ALA A 52 17.26 1.88 -14.36
CA ALA A 52 16.47 2.96 -14.92
C ALA A 52 14.97 2.67 -14.89
N CYS A 53 14.19 3.74 -14.87
CA CYS A 53 12.77 3.79 -15.19
C CYS A 53 12.54 3.56 -16.70
N PRO A 54 11.30 3.38 -17.17
CA PRO A 54 11.01 3.17 -18.60
C PRO A 54 11.58 4.24 -19.54
N ASN A 55 11.69 5.49 -19.09
CA ASN A 55 12.29 6.59 -19.86
C ASN A 55 13.83 6.59 -19.93
N GLY A 56 14.50 5.60 -19.34
CA GLY A 56 15.95 5.50 -19.28
C GLY A 56 16.63 6.32 -18.16
N THR A 57 15.87 7.03 -17.33
CA THR A 57 16.39 7.82 -16.20
C THR A 57 16.05 7.17 -14.85
N ARG A 58 16.48 7.79 -13.74
CA ARG A 58 16.17 7.31 -12.38
C ARG A 58 14.86 7.83 -11.81
N PHE A 59 14.19 8.69 -12.56
CA PHE A 59 12.92 9.30 -12.16
C PHE A 59 12.01 9.48 -13.37
N GLN A 60 10.75 9.09 -13.23
CA GLN A 60 9.71 9.30 -14.23
C GLN A 60 8.36 9.46 -13.55
N GLU A 61 7.56 10.40 -14.03
CA GLU A 61 6.17 10.60 -13.63
C GLU A 61 5.23 10.50 -14.82
N GLY A 62 3.96 10.17 -14.52
CA GLY A 62 2.88 10.08 -15.50
C GLY A 62 2.67 8.67 -16.03
N ALA A 63 1.73 8.53 -16.94
CA ALA A 63 1.31 7.25 -17.50
C ALA A 63 2.49 6.43 -18.05
N GLY A 64 2.57 5.16 -17.66
CA GLY A 64 3.64 4.24 -18.05
C GLY A 64 4.87 4.28 -17.13
N ALA A 65 4.96 5.21 -16.17
CA ALA A 65 6.14 5.33 -15.30
C ALA A 65 6.32 4.10 -14.39
N ALA A 66 5.23 3.57 -13.84
CA ALA A 66 5.27 2.37 -12.99
C ALA A 66 4.96 1.08 -13.75
N THR A 67 4.55 1.19 -15.02
CA THR A 67 4.08 0.08 -15.85
C THR A 67 5.20 -0.91 -16.17
N VAL A 68 4.85 -2.20 -16.15
CA VAL A 68 5.64 -3.31 -16.68
C VAL A 68 4.77 -4.17 -17.61
N ALA A 69 5.39 -4.75 -18.64
CA ALA A 69 4.67 -5.62 -19.55
C ALA A 69 4.33 -6.98 -18.90
N ALA A 70 3.30 -7.67 -19.42
CA ALA A 70 2.86 -8.97 -18.94
C ALA A 70 3.95 -10.06 -18.97
N ASN A 71 4.91 -9.93 -19.86
CA ASN A 71 6.04 -10.85 -20.03
C ASN A 71 7.36 -10.30 -19.45
N SER A 72 7.29 -9.27 -18.59
CA SER A 72 8.46 -8.72 -17.89
C SER A 72 9.10 -9.76 -16.97
N LEU A 73 10.31 -9.45 -16.51
CA LEU A 73 11.05 -10.32 -15.58
C LEU A 73 10.22 -10.59 -14.31
N PRO A 74 10.28 -11.81 -13.75
CA PRO A 74 9.54 -12.18 -12.54
C PRO A 74 9.77 -11.24 -11.34
N ALA A 75 10.96 -10.59 -11.27
CA ALA A 75 11.28 -9.62 -10.24
C ALA A 75 10.31 -8.42 -10.19
N PHE A 76 9.60 -8.12 -11.27
CA PHE A 76 8.62 -7.04 -11.35
C PHE A 76 7.18 -7.46 -11.02
N ALA A 77 6.94 -8.75 -10.80
CA ALA A 77 5.57 -9.28 -10.67
C ALA A 77 4.90 -8.88 -9.36
N HIS A 78 5.66 -8.69 -8.27
CA HIS A 78 5.13 -8.53 -6.92
C HIS A 78 4.15 -7.35 -6.79
N GLY A 79 4.45 -6.19 -7.35
CA GLY A 79 3.54 -5.04 -7.28
C GLY A 79 2.19 -5.28 -7.97
N THR A 80 2.18 -5.99 -9.11
CA THR A 80 0.93 -6.40 -9.77
C THR A 80 0.11 -7.30 -8.85
N ASN A 81 0.76 -8.22 -8.13
CA ASN A 81 0.09 -9.12 -7.20
C ASN A 81 -0.54 -8.34 -6.04
N MET A 82 0.19 -7.38 -5.48
CA MET A 82 -0.31 -6.53 -4.39
C MET A 82 -1.48 -5.65 -4.85
N LEU A 83 -1.37 -5.05 -6.03
CA LEU A 83 -2.46 -4.29 -6.63
C LEU A 83 -3.71 -5.16 -6.84
N SER A 84 -3.53 -6.38 -7.35
CA SER A 84 -4.63 -7.34 -7.52
C SER A 84 -5.32 -7.70 -6.20
N ILE A 85 -4.56 -7.94 -5.13
CA ILE A 85 -5.12 -8.25 -3.82
C ILE A 85 -5.88 -7.05 -3.26
N LEU A 86 -5.28 -5.86 -3.30
CA LEU A 86 -5.91 -4.63 -2.82
C LEU A 86 -7.25 -4.38 -3.54
N THR A 87 -7.27 -4.49 -4.87
CA THR A 87 -8.48 -4.26 -5.67
C THR A 87 -9.49 -5.41 -5.58
N SER A 88 -9.09 -6.61 -5.18
CA SER A 88 -10.03 -7.69 -4.90
C SER A 88 -10.82 -7.44 -3.60
N VAL A 89 -10.23 -6.73 -2.65
CA VAL A 89 -10.89 -6.31 -1.39
C VAL A 89 -11.69 -5.02 -1.59
N ASN A 90 -11.14 -4.06 -2.32
CA ASN A 90 -11.81 -2.80 -2.66
C ASN A 90 -11.74 -2.57 -4.17
N PRO A 91 -12.73 -3.05 -4.96
CA PRO A 91 -12.72 -2.94 -6.41
C PRO A 91 -12.76 -1.50 -6.93
N ASP A 92 -13.29 -0.57 -6.15
CA ASP A 92 -13.42 0.85 -6.51
C ASP A 92 -12.21 1.69 -6.10
N ALA A 93 -11.22 1.09 -5.40
CA ALA A 93 -10.04 1.79 -4.95
C ALA A 93 -9.32 2.51 -6.09
N LYS A 94 -9.01 3.79 -5.88
CA LYS A 94 -8.17 4.58 -6.77
C LYS A 94 -6.73 4.57 -6.27
N VAL A 95 -5.80 4.22 -7.15
CA VAL A 95 -4.42 3.95 -6.77
C VAL A 95 -3.42 4.87 -7.45
N VAL A 96 -2.41 5.27 -6.68
CA VAL A 96 -1.19 5.92 -7.15
C VAL A 96 -0.07 4.87 -7.07
N LEU A 97 0.53 4.54 -8.20
CA LEU A 97 1.53 3.48 -8.27
C LEU A 97 2.95 4.07 -8.22
N VAL A 98 3.73 3.64 -7.24
CA VAL A 98 5.11 4.09 -7.04
C VAL A 98 6.05 2.91 -7.23
N ARG A 99 6.72 2.86 -8.38
CA ARG A 99 7.67 1.82 -8.73
C ARG A 99 9.06 2.14 -8.18
N VAL A 100 9.67 1.20 -7.47
CA VAL A 100 11.02 1.33 -6.87
C VAL A 100 12.05 0.34 -7.41
N LEU A 101 11.75 -0.36 -8.50
CA LEU A 101 12.68 -1.29 -9.14
C LEU A 101 12.93 -0.90 -10.60
N GLY A 102 14.20 -0.64 -10.94
CA GLY A 102 14.62 -0.27 -12.28
C GLY A 102 15.00 -1.47 -13.16
N LEU A 103 15.14 -1.21 -14.46
CA LEU A 103 15.66 -2.15 -15.46
C LEU A 103 17.04 -1.67 -15.92
N SER A 104 18.05 -2.53 -15.85
CA SER A 104 19.40 -2.24 -16.32
C SER A 104 19.47 -2.30 -17.86
N ALA A 105 20.43 -1.61 -18.45
CA ALA A 105 20.65 -1.59 -19.90
C ALA A 105 20.90 -2.98 -20.51
N ASN A 106 21.39 -3.93 -19.71
CA ASN A 106 21.58 -5.33 -20.13
C ASN A 106 20.32 -6.20 -19.97
N GLY A 107 19.16 -5.60 -19.72
CA GLY A 107 17.87 -6.29 -19.59
C GLY A 107 17.66 -7.01 -18.25
N ARG A 108 18.49 -6.78 -17.23
CA ARG A 108 18.31 -7.36 -15.89
C ARG A 108 17.52 -6.40 -14.99
N ALA A 109 16.72 -6.97 -14.09
CA ALA A 109 16.16 -6.19 -13.00
C ALA A 109 17.29 -5.66 -12.11
N GLY A 110 17.17 -4.41 -11.69
CA GLY A 110 18.00 -3.83 -10.65
C GLY A 110 17.72 -4.48 -9.29
N THR A 111 18.22 -3.86 -8.24
CA THR A 111 17.83 -4.15 -6.86
C THR A 111 17.15 -2.91 -6.32
N TYR A 112 16.16 -3.08 -5.46
CA TYR A 112 15.64 -1.98 -4.65
C TYR A 112 16.30 -2.00 -3.28
N SER A 113 16.36 -0.85 -2.65
CA SER A 113 16.87 -0.65 -1.31
C SER A 113 15.86 0.07 -0.43
N ILE A 114 16.11 0.14 0.86
CA ILE A 114 15.29 0.95 1.76
C ILE A 114 15.39 2.45 1.44
N ASP A 115 16.46 2.88 0.78
CA ASP A 115 16.63 4.26 0.31
C ASP A 115 15.68 4.57 -0.86
N ASP A 116 15.38 3.59 -1.73
CA ASP A 116 14.39 3.74 -2.79
C ASP A 116 12.99 3.87 -2.19
N VAL A 117 12.67 3.09 -1.15
CA VAL A 117 11.41 3.23 -0.38
C VAL A 117 11.34 4.60 0.31
N THR A 118 12.46 5.07 0.87
CA THR A 118 12.56 6.41 1.47
C THR A 118 12.33 7.51 0.45
N ALA A 119 12.93 7.41 -0.73
CA ALA A 119 12.72 8.36 -1.83
C ALA A 119 11.27 8.36 -2.33
N ALA A 120 10.65 7.18 -2.42
CA ALA A 120 9.23 7.03 -2.75
C ALA A 120 8.33 7.71 -1.70
N LEU A 121 8.57 7.51 -0.41
CA LEU A 121 7.83 8.18 0.66
C LEU A 121 8.02 9.69 0.67
N LYS A 122 9.24 10.20 0.41
CA LYS A 122 9.48 11.64 0.22
C LYS A 122 8.66 12.21 -0.95
N TRP A 123 8.56 11.46 -2.04
CA TRP A 123 7.72 11.86 -3.16
C TRP A 123 6.24 11.92 -2.74
N VAL A 124 5.76 10.92 -2.00
CA VAL A 124 4.38 10.93 -1.46
C VAL A 124 4.15 12.13 -0.55
N VAL A 125 5.10 12.47 0.35
CA VAL A 125 5.04 13.68 1.20
C VAL A 125 4.82 14.95 0.37
N ASN A 126 5.44 15.05 -0.79
CA ASN A 126 5.31 16.23 -1.66
C ASN A 126 4.03 16.23 -2.52
N ASN A 127 3.33 15.10 -2.64
CA ASN A 127 2.23 14.93 -3.59
C ASN A 127 0.90 14.46 -2.96
N TYR A 128 0.86 14.05 -1.68
CA TYR A 128 -0.34 13.48 -1.05
C TYR A 128 -1.56 14.40 -1.16
N SER A 129 -1.37 15.70 -0.98
CA SER A 129 -2.46 16.68 -1.05
C SER A 129 -2.99 16.81 -2.48
N LYS A 130 -2.10 16.93 -3.47
CA LYS A 130 -2.45 17.07 -4.89
C LYS A 130 -3.20 15.83 -5.42
N LEU A 131 -2.79 14.64 -5.00
CA LEU A 131 -3.35 13.37 -5.47
C LEU A 131 -4.37 12.78 -4.50
N ASN A 132 -4.77 13.53 -3.47
CA ASN A 132 -5.69 13.10 -2.40
C ASN A 132 -5.34 11.74 -1.80
N ILE A 133 -4.04 11.48 -1.59
CA ILE A 133 -3.56 10.22 -0.98
C ILE A 133 -3.96 10.21 0.49
N LYS A 134 -4.64 9.14 0.93
CA LYS A 134 -5.09 8.93 2.32
C LYS A 134 -4.40 7.76 3.00
N ALA A 135 -3.79 6.88 2.21
CA ALA A 135 -2.98 5.79 2.73
C ALA A 135 -1.82 5.47 1.78
N VAL A 136 -0.77 4.88 2.34
CA VAL A 136 0.35 4.30 1.59
C VAL A 136 0.45 2.83 1.98
N SER A 137 0.44 1.93 1.01
CA SER A 137 0.65 0.49 1.19
C SER A 137 2.08 0.13 0.80
N ILE A 138 2.86 -0.44 1.73
CA ILE A 138 4.26 -0.78 1.52
C ILE A 138 4.46 -2.26 1.84
N SER A 139 4.63 -3.07 0.78
CA SER A 139 4.94 -4.49 0.91
C SER A 139 6.42 -4.79 0.68
N GLN A 140 7.24 -3.73 0.60
CA GLN A 140 8.69 -3.78 0.45
C GLN A 140 9.37 -3.35 1.74
N GLY A 141 10.30 -4.17 2.22
CA GLY A 141 10.97 -3.87 3.48
C GLY A 141 12.17 -4.77 3.74
N LYS A 142 12.86 -4.54 4.83
CA LYS A 142 14.01 -5.32 5.25
C LYS A 142 14.11 -5.37 6.79
N VAL A 143 14.31 -6.56 7.34
CA VAL A 143 14.70 -6.70 8.74
C VAL A 143 16.18 -6.36 8.88
N ASN A 144 16.51 -5.42 9.74
CA ASN A 144 17.87 -4.96 10.00
C ASN A 144 18.18 -4.82 11.49
N GLY A 145 17.71 -5.78 12.30
CA GLY A 145 17.81 -5.76 13.76
C GLY A 145 16.71 -4.90 14.38
N ALA A 146 17.03 -4.14 15.42
CA ALA A 146 16.07 -3.34 16.18
C ALA A 146 15.70 -2.04 15.44
N CYS A 147 14.88 -2.13 14.40
CA CYS A 147 14.32 -0.98 13.66
C CYS A 147 15.34 0.12 13.30
N ARG A 148 16.39 -0.23 12.55
CA ARG A 148 17.38 0.75 12.08
C ARG A 148 16.88 1.49 10.84
N ALA A 149 15.86 2.32 11.03
CA ALA A 149 15.35 3.24 10.00
C ALA A 149 16.25 4.49 9.92
N THR A 150 16.44 5.03 8.72
CA THR A 150 17.13 6.31 8.55
C THR A 150 16.27 7.46 9.07
N PHE A 151 16.89 8.58 9.45
CA PHE A 151 16.17 9.78 9.88
C PHE A 151 15.14 10.23 8.83
N ASP A 152 15.50 10.24 7.57
CA ASP A 152 14.64 10.65 6.47
C ASP A 152 13.42 9.76 6.29
N LEU A 153 13.58 8.45 6.47
CA LEU A 153 12.48 7.49 6.41
C LEU A 153 11.50 7.72 7.57
N VAL A 154 12.01 7.80 8.80
CA VAL A 154 11.20 8.08 9.99
C VAL A 154 10.46 9.41 9.84
N ASN A 155 11.16 10.46 9.38
CA ASN A 155 10.55 11.78 9.20
C ASN A 155 9.46 11.77 8.11
N SER A 156 9.64 11.00 7.04
CA SER A 156 8.61 10.87 5.99
C SER A 156 7.35 10.19 6.52
N VAL A 157 7.50 9.10 7.31
CA VAL A 157 6.37 8.42 7.96
C VAL A 157 5.65 9.38 8.91
N LYS A 158 6.38 10.06 9.81
CA LYS A 158 5.82 11.05 10.75
C LYS A 158 5.07 12.18 10.05
N THR A 159 5.65 12.73 8.98
CA THR A 159 5.04 13.82 8.20
C THR A 159 3.73 13.37 7.56
N LEU A 160 3.68 12.18 6.98
CA LEU A 160 2.47 11.64 6.37
C LEU A 160 1.39 11.37 7.43
N THR A 161 1.76 10.74 8.53
CA THR A 161 0.82 10.45 9.62
C THR A 161 0.26 11.74 10.25
N ALA A 162 1.11 12.75 10.46
CA ALA A 162 0.67 14.08 10.93
C ALA A 162 -0.25 14.79 9.92
N ALA A 163 -0.09 14.49 8.62
CA ALA A 163 -0.97 14.99 7.56
C ALA A 163 -2.22 14.12 7.36
N ASN A 164 -2.48 13.17 8.25
CA ASN A 164 -3.60 12.25 8.20
C ASN A 164 -3.57 11.30 6.98
N VAL A 165 -2.36 10.86 6.60
CA VAL A 165 -2.10 9.83 5.58
C VAL A 165 -1.52 8.60 6.27
N ALA A 166 -2.27 7.49 6.31
CA ALA A 166 -1.83 6.27 6.96
C ALA A 166 -0.67 5.60 6.19
N VAL A 167 0.39 5.22 6.89
CA VAL A 167 1.48 4.42 6.32
C VAL A 167 1.33 2.98 6.81
N ILE A 168 0.89 2.09 5.93
CA ILE A 168 0.57 0.69 6.21
C ILE A 168 1.70 -0.18 5.65
N ALA A 169 2.39 -0.94 6.50
CA ALA A 169 3.59 -1.65 6.10
C ALA A 169 3.64 -3.10 6.59
N SER A 170 4.22 -3.98 5.77
CA SER A 170 4.34 -5.40 6.06
C SER A 170 5.44 -5.68 7.08
N THR A 171 5.15 -6.57 8.05
CA THR A 171 6.11 -6.92 9.11
C THR A 171 7.28 -7.76 8.63
N GLY A 172 7.18 -8.43 7.46
CA GLY A 172 8.20 -9.30 6.89
C GLY A 172 7.95 -10.79 7.11
N ASN A 173 8.73 -11.65 6.43
CA ASN A 173 8.47 -13.10 6.32
C ASN A 173 9.62 -13.97 6.83
N GLU A 174 10.50 -13.44 7.68
CA GLU A 174 11.75 -14.06 8.12
C GLU A 174 11.58 -14.89 9.41
N LYS A 175 10.36 -15.12 9.90
CA LYS A 175 10.05 -15.81 11.17
C LYS A 175 10.67 -15.09 12.39
N ASN A 176 10.88 -13.77 12.29
CA ASN A 176 11.47 -13.00 13.37
C ASN A 176 10.40 -12.68 14.42
N ARG A 177 10.69 -12.99 15.69
CA ARG A 177 9.75 -12.86 16.83
C ARG A 177 10.01 -11.63 17.69
N THR A 178 11.01 -10.84 17.34
CA THR A 178 11.43 -9.66 18.07
C THR A 178 11.46 -8.40 17.22
N ASN A 179 11.75 -8.53 15.92
CA ASN A 179 11.91 -7.39 15.04
C ASN A 179 10.99 -7.51 13.82
N MET A 180 10.34 -6.41 13.48
CA MET A 180 9.61 -6.24 12.23
C MET A 180 10.54 -5.62 11.16
N ALA A 181 10.17 -5.75 9.91
CA ALA A 181 10.85 -5.08 8.81
C ALA A 181 10.68 -3.56 8.89
N VAL A 182 11.67 -2.81 8.44
CA VAL A 182 11.54 -1.37 8.14
C VAL A 182 10.72 -1.25 6.84
N PRO A 183 9.66 -0.39 6.77
CA PRO A 183 9.25 0.64 7.73
C PRO A 183 8.22 0.20 8.78
N ALA A 184 7.72 -1.03 8.79
CA ALA A 184 6.68 -1.48 9.71
C ALA A 184 7.04 -1.36 11.20
N CYS A 185 8.33 -1.34 11.52
CA CYS A 185 8.81 -1.17 12.89
C CYS A 185 8.86 0.29 13.37
N ILE A 186 8.51 1.27 12.53
CA ILE A 186 8.42 2.69 12.92
C ILE A 186 7.10 2.90 13.65
N ASP A 187 7.12 3.51 14.82
CA ASP A 187 5.96 3.63 15.72
C ASP A 187 4.73 4.30 15.07
N GLU A 188 4.94 5.22 14.13
CA GLU A 188 3.86 5.92 13.42
C GLU A 188 3.35 5.16 12.18
N ALA A 189 3.99 4.06 11.79
CA ALA A 189 3.49 3.19 10.74
C ALA A 189 2.48 2.18 11.33
N ILE A 190 1.49 1.80 10.54
CA ILE A 190 0.57 0.71 10.87
C ILE A 190 1.20 -0.59 10.38
N SER A 191 1.67 -1.39 11.31
CA SER A 191 2.33 -2.66 11.02
C SER A 191 1.31 -3.80 10.82
N VAL A 192 1.45 -4.53 9.70
CA VAL A 192 0.53 -5.63 9.35
C VAL A 192 1.29 -6.95 9.22
N GLY A 193 1.00 -7.86 10.14
CA GLY A 193 1.43 -9.25 10.10
C GLY A 193 0.42 -10.15 9.40
N ALA A 194 0.82 -11.39 9.14
CA ALA A 194 -0.02 -12.37 8.47
C ALA A 194 -0.56 -13.43 9.43
N THR A 195 -1.82 -13.82 9.21
CA THR A 195 -2.36 -15.07 9.72
C THR A 195 -2.35 -16.14 8.64
N ASP A 196 -2.36 -17.37 9.07
CA ASP A 196 -2.51 -18.55 8.24
C ASP A 196 -3.66 -19.40 8.80
N ASN A 197 -4.58 -19.78 7.91
CA ASN A 197 -5.57 -20.78 8.25
C ASN A 197 -5.28 -22.03 7.44
N PRO A 198 -4.70 -23.07 8.05
CA PRO A 198 -4.33 -24.29 7.35
C PRO A 198 -5.54 -25.07 6.78
N GLU A 199 -6.74 -24.80 7.29
CA GLU A 199 -7.97 -25.51 6.87
C GLU A 199 -8.67 -24.87 5.66
N VAL A 200 -8.14 -23.79 5.11
CA VAL A 200 -8.64 -23.28 3.83
C VAL A 200 -8.27 -24.26 2.74
N SER A 201 -9.12 -25.28 2.62
CA SER A 201 -9.01 -26.27 1.57
C SER A 201 -9.25 -25.59 0.22
N ASN A 202 -8.58 -26.12 -0.79
CA ASN A 202 -8.54 -25.67 -2.18
C ASN A 202 -9.91 -25.81 -2.91
N THR A 203 -11.03 -25.64 -2.22
CA THR A 203 -12.38 -25.92 -2.76
C THR A 203 -12.95 -24.80 -3.64
N GLY A 204 -12.22 -23.70 -3.83
CA GLY A 204 -12.67 -22.59 -4.71
C GLY A 204 -13.91 -21.84 -4.23
N LYS A 205 -14.44 -22.19 -3.08
CA LYS A 205 -15.54 -21.50 -2.41
C LYS A 205 -14.97 -20.78 -1.22
N GLY A 206 -14.99 -19.48 -1.23
CA GLY A 206 -14.68 -18.56 -0.14
C GLY A 206 -13.92 -19.10 1.09
N TRP A 207 -13.39 -18.22 1.87
CA TRP A 207 -12.66 -18.55 3.08
C TRP A 207 -13.57 -19.23 4.09
N ASP A 208 -13.19 -20.40 4.60
CA ASP A 208 -13.88 -20.99 5.75
C ASP A 208 -13.51 -20.18 7.01
N VAL A 209 -14.45 -19.38 7.44
CA VAL A 209 -14.32 -18.51 8.64
C VAL A 209 -14.54 -19.28 9.95
N SER A 210 -14.79 -20.59 9.88
CA SER A 210 -15.11 -21.40 11.07
C SER A 210 -13.89 -21.70 11.93
N ALA A 211 -12.68 -21.68 11.37
CA ALA A 211 -11.44 -21.88 12.13
C ALA A 211 -10.84 -20.56 12.58
N SER A 212 -10.50 -20.45 13.84
CA SER A 212 -9.79 -19.27 14.37
C SER A 212 -8.42 -19.16 13.68
N PRO A 213 -8.16 -18.06 12.96
CA PRO A 213 -6.88 -17.89 12.28
C PRO A 213 -5.75 -17.80 13.30
N THR A 214 -4.61 -18.42 12.99
CA THR A 214 -3.40 -18.34 13.80
C THR A 214 -2.38 -17.44 13.13
N VAL A 215 -1.51 -16.79 13.91
CA VAL A 215 -0.40 -16.03 13.34
C VAL A 215 0.47 -16.96 12.52
N ALA A 216 0.70 -16.62 11.26
CA ALA A 216 1.47 -17.43 10.33
C ALA A 216 2.90 -17.63 10.82
N LEU A 217 3.43 -18.85 10.67
CA LEU A 217 4.77 -19.18 11.16
C LEU A 217 5.88 -18.37 10.50
N TYR A 218 5.67 -17.92 9.27
CA TYR A 218 6.62 -17.08 8.55
C TYR A 218 6.54 -15.59 8.96
N SER A 219 5.39 -15.13 9.50
CA SER A 219 5.20 -13.71 9.81
C SER A 219 6.19 -13.24 10.85
N ASN A 220 6.86 -12.12 10.56
CA ASN A 220 7.53 -11.39 11.63
C ASN A 220 6.48 -10.73 12.53
N GLY A 221 6.90 -10.37 13.74
CA GLY A 221 6.05 -9.62 14.66
C GLY A 221 6.66 -9.53 16.05
N ASN A 222 6.06 -8.70 16.86
CA ASN A 222 6.33 -8.56 18.30
C ASN A 222 5.09 -7.96 18.99
N ALA A 223 5.22 -7.58 20.25
CA ALA A 223 4.12 -7.00 21.03
C ALA A 223 3.60 -5.64 20.46
N SER A 224 4.40 -4.96 19.63
CA SER A 224 4.02 -3.69 18.98
C SER A 224 3.36 -3.87 17.62
N THR A 225 3.17 -5.11 17.13
CA THR A 225 2.47 -5.33 15.87
C THR A 225 1.01 -4.86 15.98
N ASP A 226 0.60 -3.93 15.12
CA ASP A 226 -0.72 -3.33 15.20
C ASP A 226 -1.83 -4.32 14.87
N PHE A 227 -1.72 -4.97 13.71
CA PHE A 227 -2.74 -5.88 13.23
C PHE A 227 -2.15 -7.11 12.55
N TYR A 228 -2.93 -8.18 12.58
CA TYR A 228 -2.75 -9.37 11.76
C TYR A 228 -4.01 -9.55 10.90
N THR A 229 -3.82 -9.94 9.66
CA THR A 229 -4.93 -10.35 8.79
C THR A 229 -4.50 -11.50 7.90
N ASN A 230 -5.43 -12.05 7.13
CA ASN A 230 -5.16 -13.17 6.26
C ASN A 230 -3.97 -12.91 5.32
N GLY A 231 -2.99 -13.82 5.34
CA GLY A 231 -1.82 -13.76 4.46
C GLY A 231 -1.94 -14.61 3.20
N ARG A 232 -3.05 -15.34 3.00
CA ARG A 232 -3.27 -16.29 1.90
C ARG A 232 -4.25 -15.70 0.90
N PHE A 233 -3.79 -15.45 -0.33
CA PHE A 233 -4.64 -14.86 -1.36
C PHE A 233 -4.44 -15.50 -2.72
N PHE A 234 -5.55 -15.65 -3.45
CA PHE A 234 -5.53 -15.72 -4.90
C PHE A 234 -5.44 -14.31 -5.47
N TYR A 235 -4.67 -14.14 -6.51
CA TYR A 235 -4.49 -12.86 -7.18
C TYR A 235 -4.36 -13.04 -8.70
N THR A 236 -4.56 -11.99 -9.45
CA THR A 236 -4.25 -11.92 -10.87
C THR A 236 -2.78 -11.57 -11.02
N ALA A 237 -1.99 -12.50 -11.54
CA ALA A 237 -0.56 -12.32 -11.79
C ALA A 237 -0.31 -11.37 -12.96
N MET A 238 0.94 -10.94 -13.11
CA MET A 238 1.36 -10.00 -14.16
C MET A 238 0.99 -10.45 -15.58
N ASN A 239 0.92 -11.76 -15.83
CA ASN A 239 0.50 -12.33 -17.12
C ASN A 239 -1.03 -12.55 -17.26
N GLY A 240 -1.82 -12.05 -16.30
CA GLY A 240 -3.28 -12.18 -16.28
C GLY A 240 -3.80 -13.52 -15.75
N THR A 241 -2.95 -14.47 -15.39
CA THR A 241 -3.40 -15.76 -14.82
C THR A 241 -3.69 -15.63 -13.34
N ARG A 242 -4.65 -16.45 -12.85
CA ARG A 242 -4.92 -16.56 -11.43
C ARG A 242 -3.86 -17.43 -10.75
N GLN A 243 -3.21 -16.89 -9.75
CA GLN A 243 -2.19 -17.56 -8.95
C GLN A 243 -2.50 -17.42 -7.45
N PHE A 244 -1.74 -18.14 -6.64
CA PHE A 244 -1.87 -18.15 -5.19
C PHE A 244 -0.52 -17.88 -4.52
N SER A 245 -0.51 -17.08 -3.47
CA SER A 245 0.66 -16.92 -2.62
C SER A 245 0.30 -16.69 -1.16
N VAL A 246 1.33 -16.72 -0.32
CA VAL A 246 1.25 -16.42 1.11
C VAL A 246 2.30 -15.38 1.47
N GLY A 247 1.99 -14.48 2.40
CA GLY A 247 2.95 -13.49 2.85
C GLY A 247 2.32 -12.34 3.64
N THR A 248 3.14 -11.65 4.42
CA THR A 248 2.76 -10.39 5.07
C THR A 248 2.49 -9.29 4.06
N SER A 249 3.10 -9.37 2.88
CA SER A 249 2.80 -8.49 1.74
C SER A 249 1.34 -8.58 1.31
N ASN A 250 0.80 -9.82 1.20
CA ASN A 250 -0.60 -10.05 0.86
C ASN A 250 -1.54 -9.49 1.93
N ALA A 251 -1.23 -9.76 3.20
CA ALA A 251 -1.98 -9.22 4.33
C ALA A 251 -2.01 -7.69 4.30
N THR A 252 -0.87 -7.05 4.05
CA THR A 252 -0.75 -5.59 3.97
C THR A 252 -1.56 -5.01 2.82
N ALA A 253 -1.51 -5.60 1.63
CA ALA A 253 -2.28 -5.15 0.48
C ALA A 253 -3.79 -5.27 0.72
N ALA A 254 -4.25 -6.40 1.28
CA ALA A 254 -5.63 -6.62 1.64
C ALA A 254 -6.09 -5.64 2.73
N PHE A 255 -5.28 -5.44 3.77
CA PHE A 255 -5.57 -4.50 4.85
C PHE A 255 -5.67 -3.06 4.32
N ALA A 256 -4.78 -2.65 3.41
CA ALA A 256 -4.83 -1.33 2.80
C ALA A 256 -6.10 -1.14 1.94
N GLY A 257 -6.53 -2.16 1.19
CA GLY A 257 -7.81 -2.15 0.48
C GLY A 257 -8.99 -1.96 1.42
N TRP A 258 -9.03 -2.74 2.50
CA TRP A 258 -10.08 -2.68 3.52
C TRP A 258 -10.04 -1.38 4.33
N TRP A 259 -8.85 -0.84 4.60
CA TRP A 259 -8.66 0.49 5.20
C TRP A 259 -9.33 1.57 4.37
N MET A 260 -9.10 1.57 3.07
CA MET A 260 -9.66 2.57 2.16
C MET A 260 -11.18 2.43 1.99
N ASP A 261 -11.72 1.22 2.03
CA ASP A 261 -13.16 0.97 1.97
C ASP A 261 -13.88 1.45 3.24
N ASN A 262 -13.19 1.47 4.37
CA ASN A 262 -13.72 1.87 5.68
C ASN A 262 -13.16 3.20 6.19
N LEU A 263 -12.60 4.02 5.30
CA LEU A 263 -11.93 5.27 5.65
C LEU A 263 -12.84 6.20 6.46
N ARG A 264 -12.32 6.70 7.59
CA ARG A 264 -12.93 7.72 8.43
C ARG A 264 -12.21 9.05 8.24
N PRO A 265 -12.75 10.18 8.75
CA PRO A 265 -12.11 11.49 8.63
C PRO A 265 -10.67 11.54 9.12
N THR A 266 -10.33 10.74 10.13
CA THR A 266 -8.97 10.68 10.68
C THR A 266 -8.41 9.26 10.71
N ILE A 267 -7.06 9.14 10.71
CA ILE A 267 -6.37 7.87 10.95
C ILE A 267 -6.81 7.26 12.27
N ALA A 268 -6.91 8.07 13.33
CA ALA A 268 -7.28 7.61 14.65
C ALA A 268 -8.69 6.98 14.69
N GLU A 269 -9.65 7.56 14.00
CA GLU A 269 -11.01 7.02 13.90
C GLU A 269 -11.04 5.73 13.08
N THR A 270 -10.32 5.67 11.96
CA THR A 270 -10.22 4.45 11.16
C THR A 270 -9.52 3.34 11.95
N TYR A 271 -8.40 3.67 12.62
CA TYR A 271 -7.67 2.72 13.48
C TYR A 271 -8.53 2.20 14.63
N SER A 272 -9.32 3.08 15.25
CA SER A 272 -10.24 2.72 16.33
C SER A 272 -11.33 1.77 15.86
N LEU A 273 -11.87 1.98 14.65
CA LEU A 273 -12.84 1.07 14.04
C LEU A 273 -12.25 -0.34 13.89
N PHE A 274 -11.04 -0.45 13.32
CA PHE A 274 -10.36 -1.73 13.14
C PHE A 274 -10.01 -2.38 14.49
N SER A 275 -9.57 -1.59 15.47
CA SER A 275 -9.27 -2.10 16.81
C SER A 275 -10.51 -2.62 17.54
N ALA A 276 -11.66 -1.97 17.37
CA ALA A 276 -12.92 -2.37 18.00
C ALA A 276 -13.51 -3.65 17.40
N THR A 277 -13.24 -3.92 16.12
CA THR A 277 -13.72 -5.12 15.42
C THR A 277 -12.72 -6.26 15.43
N ALA A 278 -11.48 -6.00 15.87
CA ALA A 278 -10.44 -7.01 15.92
C ALA A 278 -10.72 -8.07 16.99
N THR A 279 -10.39 -9.31 16.66
CA THR A 279 -10.32 -10.44 17.61
C THR A 279 -8.88 -10.77 17.95
N THR A 280 -8.65 -11.65 18.93
CA THR A 280 -7.30 -12.08 19.27
C THR A 280 -6.89 -13.25 18.35
N THR A 281 -5.69 -13.17 17.80
CA THR A 281 -5.02 -14.28 17.13
C THR A 281 -3.67 -14.55 17.80
N SER A 282 -3.23 -15.79 17.77
CA SER A 282 -1.93 -16.16 18.33
C SER A 282 -1.33 -17.39 17.64
N ASN A 283 -0.06 -17.59 17.88
CA ASN A 283 0.62 -18.87 17.73
C ASN A 283 1.48 -19.09 19.00
N GLN A 284 2.35 -20.07 19.01
CA GLN A 284 3.20 -20.38 20.18
C GLN A 284 4.19 -19.27 20.57
N TRP A 285 4.36 -18.19 19.77
CA TRP A 285 5.33 -17.12 20.01
C TRP A 285 4.74 -15.72 19.99
N LEU A 286 3.68 -15.51 19.21
CA LEU A 286 3.10 -14.20 18.94
C LEU A 286 1.61 -14.19 19.27
N THR A 287 1.16 -13.08 19.82
CA THR A 287 -0.27 -12.79 20.04
C THR A 287 -0.55 -11.37 19.57
N GLY A 288 -1.67 -11.13 18.94
CA GLY A 288 -2.04 -9.81 18.43
C GLY A 288 -3.49 -9.69 18.02
N ARG A 289 -3.83 -8.53 17.48
CA ARG A 289 -5.17 -8.20 16.99
C ARG A 289 -5.36 -8.71 15.57
N TYR A 290 -6.34 -9.56 15.37
CA TYR A 290 -6.73 -10.06 14.05
C TYR A 290 -7.91 -9.27 13.51
N VAL A 291 -7.76 -8.75 12.29
CA VAL A 291 -8.84 -8.11 11.53
C VAL A 291 -9.28 -9.06 10.43
N PHE A 292 -10.55 -9.46 10.49
CA PHE A 292 -11.17 -10.20 9.41
C PHE A 292 -11.46 -9.26 8.23
N ILE A 293 -11.05 -9.67 7.05
CA ILE A 293 -11.37 -9.00 5.78
C ILE A 293 -12.27 -9.96 4.99
N PRO A 294 -13.53 -9.58 4.69
CA PRO A 294 -14.52 -10.43 4.05
C PRO A 294 -14.15 -10.86 2.62
#